data_2ebbb3e0b07866799ecb83f7029ed2a7
#
_entry.id   2ebbb3e0b07866799ecb83f7029ed2a7
#
_cell.length_a   1.000
_cell.length_b   1.000
_cell.length_c   1.000
_cell.angle_alpha   90.00
_cell.angle_beta   90.00
_cell.angle_gamma   90.00
#
_symmetry.space_group_name_H-M   'P 1'
#
loop_
_entity.id
_entity.type
_entity.pdbx_description
1 polymer ?
#
loop_
_entity_poly.entity_id
_entity_poly.type
_entity_poly.pdbx_seq_one_letter_code
_entity_poly.pdbx_strand_id
1 'polypeptide(L)'
;VFHMADDKGPDEKVICVPVSDPIWNSLNDLSDVNPHLIKEIEHFFQVYKDLENKQVDVEGWGDVNEARAIIKACTDRFDAIENKPEGLFSIK
;
A
#
# COMPACT_ATOMS: atom_id res chain seq x y z
N VAL A 1 4.17 -4.63 1.90
CA VAL A 1 4.05 -3.18 1.65
C VAL A 1 5.08 -2.72 0.64
N PHE A 2 4.65 -1.89 -0.28
CA PHE A 2 5.53 -1.26 -1.27
C PHE A 2 5.82 0.17 -0.85
N HIS A 3 7.11 0.49 -0.68
CA HIS A 3 7.56 1.80 -0.27
C HIS A 3 7.84 2.66 -1.50
N MET A 4 7.16 3.78 -1.59
CA MET A 4 7.38 4.76 -2.64
C MET A 4 7.13 6.17 -2.09
N ALA A 5 7.58 7.17 -2.82
CA ALA A 5 7.32 8.57 -2.53
C ALA A 5 7.01 9.31 -3.81
N ASP A 6 6.18 10.31 -3.73
CA ASP A 6 5.85 11.20 -4.83
C ASP A 6 6.14 12.67 -4.43
N ASP A 7 5.63 13.61 -5.21
CA ASP A 7 5.80 15.04 -4.97
C ASP A 7 5.15 15.52 -3.65
N LYS A 8 4.27 14.71 -3.08
CA LYS A 8 3.58 15.01 -1.81
C LYS A 8 4.23 14.30 -0.61
N GLY A 9 5.24 13.47 -0.82
CA GLY A 9 5.96 12.75 0.22
C GLY A 9 5.78 11.24 0.17
N PRO A 10 6.11 10.54 1.28
CA PRO A 10 5.98 9.08 1.35
C PRO A 10 4.55 8.61 1.08
N ASP A 11 4.42 7.52 0.34
CA ASP A 11 3.15 6.94 -0.06
C ASP A 11 3.29 5.41 -0.08
N GLU A 12 3.15 4.79 1.09
CA GLU A 12 3.23 3.34 1.21
C GLU A 12 1.96 2.69 0.66
N LYS A 13 2.14 1.67 -0.15
CA LYS A 13 1.04 0.88 -0.72
C LYS A 13 1.00 -0.48 -0.04
N VAL A 14 -0.05 -0.76 0.70
CA VAL A 14 -0.23 -2.07 1.34
C VAL A 14 -0.95 -2.99 0.36
N ILE A 15 -0.36 -4.15 0.11
CA ILE A 15 -0.97 -5.20 -0.71
C ILE A 15 -1.71 -6.15 0.22
N CYS A 16 -2.96 -6.39 -0.07
CA CYS A 16 -3.80 -7.29 0.72
C CYS A 16 -4.63 -8.18 -0.19
N VAL A 17 -5.18 -9.24 0.40
CA VAL A 17 -6.02 -10.19 -0.32
C VAL A 17 -7.32 -10.39 0.45
N PRO A 18 -8.46 -10.63 -0.24
CA PRO A 18 -9.71 -10.95 0.44
C PRO A 18 -9.58 -12.29 1.17
N VAL A 19 -9.98 -12.33 2.42
CA VAL A 19 -9.86 -13.56 3.24
C VAL A 19 -10.68 -14.72 2.70
N SER A 20 -11.74 -14.45 1.98
CA SER A 20 -12.64 -15.45 1.41
C SER A 20 -12.30 -15.85 -0.03
N ASP A 21 -11.26 -15.27 -0.62
CA ASP A 21 -10.87 -15.58 -2.00
C ASP A 21 -9.99 -16.83 -2.02
N PRO A 22 -10.49 -17.97 -2.59
CA PRO A 22 -9.74 -19.22 -2.57
C PRO A 22 -8.47 -19.22 -3.43
N ILE A 23 -8.35 -18.27 -4.37
CA ILE A 23 -7.16 -18.14 -5.22
C ILE A 23 -6.02 -17.47 -4.45
N TRP A 24 -6.33 -16.46 -3.63
CA TRP A 24 -5.33 -15.59 -3.03
C TRP A 24 -5.19 -15.71 -1.52
N ASN A 25 -6.17 -16.31 -0.83
CA ASN A 25 -6.22 -16.29 0.63
C ASN A 25 -5.14 -17.14 1.33
N SER A 26 -4.38 -17.93 0.58
CA SER A 26 -3.22 -18.65 1.11
C SER A 26 -1.94 -17.80 1.17
N LEU A 27 -1.96 -16.60 0.59
CA LEU A 27 -0.81 -15.70 0.64
C LEU A 27 -0.78 -14.99 1.99
N ASN A 28 0.28 -15.21 2.76
CA ASN A 28 0.42 -14.66 4.11
C ASN A 28 1.57 -13.66 4.24
N ASP A 29 2.52 -13.70 3.32
CA ASP A 29 3.67 -12.81 3.32
C ASP A 29 4.09 -12.53 1.89
N LEU A 30 4.94 -11.52 1.73
CA LEU A 30 5.53 -11.14 0.45
C LEU A 30 6.23 -12.32 -0.22
N SER A 31 6.90 -13.16 0.55
CA SER A 31 7.60 -14.35 0.04
C SER A 31 6.66 -15.38 -0.61
N ASP A 32 5.36 -15.34 -0.31
CA ASP A 32 4.37 -16.22 -0.91
C ASP A 32 3.89 -15.74 -2.26
N VAL A 33 4.16 -14.49 -2.61
CA VAL A 33 3.68 -13.87 -3.84
C VAL A 33 4.62 -14.23 -5.00
N ASN A 34 4.04 -14.54 -6.17
CA ASN A 34 4.85 -14.81 -7.36
C ASN A 34 5.77 -13.62 -7.64
N PRO A 35 7.10 -13.84 -7.77
CA PRO A 35 8.04 -12.74 -8.00
C PRO A 35 7.75 -11.90 -9.24
N HIS A 36 7.17 -12.50 -10.27
CA HIS A 36 6.79 -11.76 -11.48
C HIS A 36 5.65 -10.78 -11.21
N LEU A 37 4.68 -11.18 -10.39
CA LEU A 37 3.59 -10.29 -10.00
C LEU A 37 4.12 -9.09 -9.20
N ILE A 38 5.08 -9.31 -8.32
CA ILE A 38 5.75 -8.24 -7.57
C ILE A 38 6.41 -7.25 -8.55
N LYS A 39 7.10 -7.76 -9.57
CA LYS A 39 7.71 -6.91 -10.60
C LYS A 39 6.68 -6.11 -11.39
N GLU A 40 5.55 -6.70 -11.71
CA GLU A 40 4.48 -6.01 -12.43
C GLU A 40 3.88 -4.88 -11.61
N ILE A 41 3.64 -5.11 -10.33
CA ILE A 41 3.13 -4.10 -9.41
C ILE A 41 4.13 -2.95 -9.28
N GLU A 42 5.39 -3.27 -9.07
CA GLU A 42 6.46 -2.27 -8.98
C GLU A 42 6.55 -1.43 -10.24
N HIS A 43 6.56 -2.06 -11.41
CA HIS A 43 6.59 -1.36 -12.70
C HIS A 43 5.39 -0.44 -12.86
N PHE A 44 4.21 -0.89 -12.51
CA PHE A 44 3.01 -0.05 -12.57
C PHE A 44 3.20 1.25 -11.79
N PHE A 45 3.68 1.17 -10.55
CA PHE A 45 3.87 2.36 -9.73
C PHE A 45 5.05 3.22 -10.17
N GLN A 46 6.03 2.66 -10.89
CA GLN A 46 7.11 3.44 -11.47
C GLN A 46 6.64 4.33 -12.61
N VAL A 47 5.63 3.93 -13.36
CA VAL A 47 5.26 4.59 -14.62
C VAL A 47 3.88 5.24 -14.62
N TYR A 48 3.03 4.97 -13.64
CA TYR A 48 1.62 5.39 -13.70
C TYR A 48 1.43 6.92 -13.70
N LYS A 49 2.43 7.69 -13.23
CA LYS A 49 2.39 9.15 -13.24
C LYS A 49 3.21 9.80 -14.38
N ASP A 50 3.77 9.00 -15.29
CA ASP A 50 4.62 9.53 -16.37
C ASP A 50 3.85 10.50 -17.26
N LEU A 51 2.59 10.24 -17.55
CA LEU A 51 1.75 11.12 -18.37
C LEU A 51 1.44 12.45 -17.68
N GLU A 52 1.60 12.53 -16.37
CA GLU A 52 1.42 13.75 -15.59
C GLU A 52 2.73 14.50 -15.38
N ASN A 53 3.84 14.00 -15.93
CA ASN A 53 5.20 14.54 -15.74
C ASN A 53 5.59 14.64 -14.26
N LYS A 54 5.11 13.72 -13.44
CA LYS A 54 5.45 13.64 -12.02
C LYS A 54 6.45 12.53 -11.77
N GLN A 55 7.44 12.80 -10.94
CA GLN A 55 8.41 11.80 -10.55
C GLN A 55 7.91 10.99 -9.36
N VAL A 56 8.26 9.70 -9.38
CA VAL A 56 7.97 8.75 -8.30
C VAL A 56 9.28 8.09 -7.91
N ASP A 57 9.61 8.12 -6.63
CA ASP A 57 10.75 7.42 -6.08
C ASP A 57 10.29 6.07 -5.53
N VAL A 58 10.88 4.99 -6.03
CA VAL A 58 10.59 3.62 -5.59
C VAL A 58 11.67 3.21 -4.60
N GLU A 59 11.26 2.82 -3.39
CA GLU A 59 12.18 2.49 -2.30
C GLU A 59 12.24 1.00 -2.00
N GLY A 60 11.35 0.20 -2.56
CA GLY A 60 11.36 -1.25 -2.41
C GLY A 60 10.19 -1.80 -1.61
N TRP A 61 10.35 -3.03 -1.13
CA TRP A 61 9.28 -3.80 -0.50
C TRP A 61 9.62 -4.13 0.96
N GLY A 62 8.58 -4.17 1.80
CA GLY A 62 8.65 -4.69 3.15
C GLY A 62 7.75 -5.90 3.34
N ASP A 63 8.05 -6.70 4.35
CA ASP A 63 7.33 -7.93 4.65
C ASP A 63 5.98 -7.66 5.36
N VAL A 64 5.28 -8.76 5.75
CA VAL A 64 3.98 -8.66 6.42
C VAL A 64 4.09 -7.95 7.77
N ASN A 65 5.17 -8.11 8.51
CA ASN A 65 5.35 -7.45 9.80
C ASN A 65 5.46 -5.94 9.62
N GLU A 66 6.19 -5.51 8.62
CA GLU A 66 6.32 -4.11 8.27
C GLU A 66 5.00 -3.51 7.79
N ALA A 67 4.25 -4.26 6.97
CA ALA A 67 2.91 -3.85 6.52
C ALA A 67 1.97 -3.65 7.72
N ARG A 68 1.95 -4.59 8.67
CA ARG A 68 1.13 -4.48 9.88
C ARG A 68 1.52 -3.29 10.74
N ALA A 69 2.80 -3.02 10.87
CA ALA A 69 3.29 -1.87 11.64
C ALA A 69 2.83 -0.55 11.01
N ILE A 70 2.86 -0.45 9.70
CA ILE A 70 2.39 0.73 8.95
C ILE A 70 0.88 0.92 9.13
N ILE A 71 0.11 -0.15 9.01
CA ILE A 71 -1.36 -0.10 9.21
C ILE A 71 -1.66 0.39 10.62
N LYS A 72 -0.99 -0.15 11.63
CA LYS A 72 -1.17 0.27 13.02
C LYS A 72 -0.82 1.74 13.22
N ALA A 73 0.31 2.18 12.70
CA ALA A 73 0.74 3.58 12.82
C ALA A 73 -0.26 4.53 12.16
N CYS A 74 -0.80 4.16 10.99
CA CYS A 74 -1.81 4.96 10.31
C CYS A 74 -3.13 4.99 11.09
N THR A 75 -3.54 3.87 11.66
CA THR A 75 -4.74 3.78 12.50
C THR A 75 -4.60 4.65 13.74
N ASP A 76 -3.46 4.55 14.44
CA ASP A 76 -3.21 5.34 15.64
C ASP A 76 -3.19 6.84 15.33
N ARG A 77 -2.58 7.23 14.22
CA ARG A 77 -2.56 8.62 13.76
C ARG A 77 -3.95 9.14 13.49
N PHE A 78 -4.78 8.34 12.83
CA PHE A 78 -6.17 8.69 12.54
C PHE A 78 -6.97 8.86 13.83
N ASP A 79 -6.84 7.93 14.77
CA ASP A 79 -7.57 7.96 16.03
C ASP A 79 -7.21 9.20 16.88
N ALA A 80 -5.99 9.72 16.72
CA ALA A 80 -5.53 10.91 17.42
C ALA A 80 -6.07 12.23 16.82
N ILE A 81 -6.70 12.20 15.66
CA ILE A 81 -7.26 13.40 15.02
C ILE A 81 -8.53 13.83 15.76
N GLU A 82 -8.55 15.09 16.26
CA GLU A 82 -9.68 15.63 17.00
C GLU A 82 -10.88 15.93 16.09
N ASN A 83 -10.62 16.45 14.90
CA ASN A 83 -11.65 16.81 13.92
C ASN A 83 -11.51 15.93 12.68
N LYS A 84 -12.11 14.75 12.71
CA LYS A 84 -12.09 13.84 11.56
C LYS A 84 -12.95 14.38 10.42
N PRO A 85 -12.48 14.30 9.16
CA PRO A 85 -13.26 14.76 8.01
C PRO A 85 -14.57 13.99 7.91
N GLU A 86 -15.69 14.72 7.84
CA GLU A 86 -16.99 14.12 7.59
C GLU A 86 -17.08 13.56 6.17
N GLY A 87 -17.83 12.49 6.00
CA GLY A 87 -18.09 11.89 4.71
C GLY A 87 -17.00 10.94 4.21
N LEU A 88 -15.79 11.04 4.72
CA LEU A 88 -14.70 10.15 4.33
C LEU A 88 -14.96 8.70 4.77
N PHE A 89 -15.78 8.52 5.79
CA PHE A 89 -16.07 7.23 6.44
C PHE A 89 -17.54 6.84 6.36
N SER A 90 -18.34 7.58 5.61
CA SER A 90 -19.74 7.23 5.35
C SER A 90 -19.80 6.17 4.27
N ILE A 91 -19.43 4.96 4.61
CA ILE A 91 -19.74 3.82 3.76
C ILE A 91 -21.19 3.44 4.05
N LYS A 92 -22.05 3.82 3.17
CA LYS A 92 -23.46 3.45 3.26
C LYS A 92 -23.77 2.33 2.29
#